data_a40334de0ed692a4fbc8f42df2eda151
#
_entry.id   a40334de0ed692a4fbc8f42df2eda151
#
_cell.length_a   1.000
_cell.length_b   1.000
_cell.length_c   1.000
_cell.angle_alpha   90.00
_cell.angle_beta   90.00
_cell.angle_gamma   90.00
#
_symmetry.space_group_name_H-M   'P 1'
#
loop_
_entity.id
_entity.type
_entity.pdbx_description
1 polymer ?
#
loop_
_entity_poly.entity_id
_entity_poly.type
_entity_poly.pdbx_seq_one_letter_code
_entity_poly.pdbx_strand_id
1 'polypeptide(L)'
;MRAPEFEPVVIERDLTDGYWIQPVDVDGDGRPDLVTSGLADGVVACYRNGRWDKHVIARFEKPVSLAAADIAGAGRHDLVVCHDYGGCMFDCGPDDGKISWLRNPGTVDGGEWERRSIGSLVATHRLRVGAFTHPAATELLALPVVGPDGGQAAVHAPIRVTLYRPPQNVLEADAWDAEVVDDQTFRIIHGVAVGAWGPSAEEGVASTLLASEEGLTWFGHAGGGWQHMQLATGEPDPVGEQRFRGSGNVAVGRIGDDPSAYIATVEPFHGRTIAVYAKDQRGVDLVNARWRRIVLDDFGDVNERGEGPAHHVVAADFDGDGDDEFLVALRGPMPFQGVFYYKAVDVMNGLWIKTRVSTPSAARIAVADFDGDGRLDFATTGYYTPGYFLCDDPQNVVFLNRYGAPTEGQPAIPAGPLGG
;
A
#
# COMPACT_ATOMS: atom_id res chain seq x y z
N MET A 1 -12.94 -6.86 26.75
CA MET A 1 -12.73 -6.49 25.34
C MET A 1 -12.94 -7.76 24.52
N ARG A 2 -13.80 -7.75 23.50
CA ARG A 2 -14.08 -8.93 22.65
C ARG A 2 -13.04 -8.98 21.55
N ALA A 3 -12.55 -10.17 21.19
CA ALA A 3 -11.70 -10.32 20.02
C ALA A 3 -12.52 -10.02 18.74
N PRO A 4 -11.93 -9.42 17.71
CA PRO A 4 -12.62 -9.24 16.44
C PRO A 4 -12.90 -10.60 15.79
N GLU A 5 -14.04 -10.69 15.13
CA GLU A 5 -14.49 -11.87 14.42
C GLU A 5 -14.70 -11.51 12.95
N PHE A 6 -13.95 -12.17 12.07
CA PHE A 6 -14.03 -11.97 10.62
C PHE A 6 -14.46 -13.27 9.95
N GLU A 7 -15.54 -13.19 9.17
CA GLU A 7 -16.07 -14.33 8.39
C GLU A 7 -15.37 -14.41 7.03
N PRO A 8 -14.64 -15.52 6.73
CA PRO A 8 -13.93 -15.62 5.47
C PRO A 8 -14.85 -16.01 4.31
N VAL A 9 -14.76 -15.26 3.21
CA VAL A 9 -15.37 -15.57 1.91
C VAL A 9 -14.25 -15.79 0.91
N VAL A 10 -13.95 -17.03 0.57
CA VAL A 10 -12.93 -17.36 -0.43
C VAL A 10 -13.49 -17.09 -1.81
N ILE A 11 -12.86 -16.16 -2.53
CA ILE A 11 -13.31 -15.73 -3.87
C ILE A 11 -12.54 -16.41 -5.00
N GLU A 12 -11.27 -16.79 -4.77
CA GLU A 12 -10.50 -17.64 -5.69
C GLU A 12 -9.53 -18.51 -4.90
N ARG A 13 -9.40 -19.78 -5.33
CA ARG A 13 -8.45 -20.76 -4.80
C ARG A 13 -7.39 -21.08 -5.84
N ASP A 14 -6.30 -21.68 -5.38
CA ASP A 14 -5.24 -22.22 -6.27
C ASP A 14 -4.71 -21.15 -7.24
N LEU A 15 -4.44 -19.94 -6.72
CA LEU A 15 -3.85 -18.86 -7.51
C LEU A 15 -2.55 -19.32 -8.17
N THR A 16 -2.42 -19.07 -9.45
CA THR A 16 -1.16 -19.28 -10.19
C THR A 16 -0.17 -18.14 -10.01
N ASP A 17 -0.67 -16.98 -9.56
CA ASP A 17 0.10 -15.78 -9.26
C ASP A 17 -0.72 -14.85 -8.35
N GLY A 18 -0.15 -14.37 -7.26
CA GLY A 18 -0.82 -13.51 -6.29
C GLY A 18 0.16 -12.50 -5.68
N TYR A 19 -0.04 -11.23 -5.97
CA TYR A 19 0.89 -10.19 -5.54
C TYR A 19 0.18 -8.92 -5.03
N TRP A 20 -0.74 -8.36 -5.82
CA TRP A 20 -1.42 -7.09 -5.51
C TRP A 20 -2.92 -7.27 -5.34
N ILE A 21 -3.51 -6.54 -4.39
CA ILE A 21 -4.94 -6.45 -4.20
C ILE A 21 -5.30 -5.05 -3.68
N GLN A 22 -6.37 -4.46 -4.21
CA GLN A 22 -6.91 -3.18 -3.73
C GLN A 22 -8.42 -3.08 -3.99
N PRO A 23 -9.19 -2.32 -3.16
CA PRO A 23 -10.60 -2.06 -3.39
C PRO A 23 -10.76 -0.91 -4.38
N VAL A 24 -11.67 -1.07 -5.34
CA VAL A 24 -12.04 -0.02 -6.31
C VAL A 24 -13.48 -0.26 -6.74
N ASP A 25 -14.35 0.74 -6.63
CA ASP A 25 -15.67 0.70 -7.28
C ASP A 25 -15.46 0.89 -8.79
N VAL A 26 -15.45 -0.22 -9.52
CA VAL A 26 -15.10 -0.25 -10.95
C VAL A 26 -16.32 -0.01 -11.83
N ASP A 27 -17.49 -0.52 -11.47
CA ASP A 27 -18.70 -0.42 -12.28
C ASP A 27 -19.63 0.72 -11.86
N GLY A 28 -19.29 1.43 -10.77
CA GLY A 28 -20.01 2.62 -10.30
C GLY A 28 -21.30 2.29 -9.55
N ASP A 29 -21.42 1.07 -9.01
CA ASP A 29 -22.60 0.64 -8.25
C ASP A 29 -22.57 1.09 -6.78
N GLY A 30 -21.48 1.73 -6.34
CA GLY A 30 -21.27 2.26 -4.99
C GLY A 30 -20.71 1.22 -4.02
N ARG A 31 -20.40 0.01 -4.47
CA ARG A 31 -19.75 -1.03 -3.68
C ARG A 31 -18.33 -1.27 -4.19
N PRO A 32 -17.34 -1.40 -3.29
CA PRO A 32 -15.98 -1.67 -3.72
C PRO A 32 -15.83 -3.08 -4.29
N ASP A 33 -15.37 -3.18 -5.53
CA ASP A 33 -14.85 -4.39 -6.13
C ASP A 33 -13.41 -4.66 -5.64
N LEU A 34 -12.85 -5.80 -6.02
CA LEU A 34 -11.43 -6.08 -5.80
C LEU A 34 -10.67 -6.12 -7.11
N VAL A 35 -9.66 -5.28 -7.23
CA VAL A 35 -8.71 -5.34 -8.35
C VAL A 35 -7.43 -6.02 -7.86
N THR A 36 -6.97 -7.03 -8.62
CA THR A 36 -5.76 -7.79 -8.31
C THR A 36 -4.78 -7.75 -9.46
N SER A 37 -3.50 -7.96 -9.16
CA SER A 37 -2.51 -8.31 -10.18
C SER A 37 -1.56 -9.39 -9.68
N GLY A 38 -1.17 -10.26 -10.62
CA GLY A 38 -0.06 -11.19 -10.44
C GLY A 38 1.22 -10.65 -11.07
N LEU A 39 2.35 -10.89 -10.44
CA LEU A 39 3.65 -10.39 -10.91
C LEU A 39 4.24 -11.27 -12.02
N ALA A 40 4.01 -12.58 -12.00
CA ALA A 40 4.59 -13.53 -12.95
C ALA A 40 3.70 -13.77 -14.17
N ASP A 41 2.39 -13.99 -13.97
CA ASP A 41 1.41 -14.25 -15.05
C ASP A 41 0.96 -12.94 -15.73
N GLY A 42 1.16 -11.82 -15.07
CA GLY A 42 0.87 -10.49 -15.60
C GLY A 42 -0.60 -10.15 -15.75
N VAL A 43 -1.49 -10.92 -15.14
CA VAL A 43 -2.93 -10.69 -15.20
C VAL A 43 -3.33 -9.58 -14.24
N VAL A 44 -4.03 -8.56 -14.75
CA VAL A 44 -4.79 -7.61 -13.96
C VAL A 44 -6.26 -7.99 -14.07
N ALA A 45 -6.90 -8.27 -12.94
CA ALA A 45 -8.27 -8.75 -12.89
C ALA A 45 -9.12 -7.96 -11.88
N CYS A 46 -10.40 -7.83 -12.19
CA CYS A 46 -11.43 -7.33 -11.30
C CYS A 46 -12.32 -8.49 -10.84
N TYR A 47 -12.59 -8.58 -9.55
CA TYR A 47 -13.61 -9.45 -8.95
C TYR A 47 -14.77 -8.57 -8.55
N ARG A 48 -15.88 -8.68 -9.29
CA ARG A 48 -17.06 -7.86 -9.07
C ARG A 48 -17.75 -8.22 -7.75
N ASN A 49 -17.98 -7.22 -6.93
CA ASN A 49 -18.61 -7.37 -5.63
C ASN A 49 -19.98 -8.08 -5.71
N GLY A 50 -20.30 -8.86 -4.71
CA GLY A 50 -21.53 -9.64 -4.56
C GLY A 50 -21.52 -10.99 -5.28
N ARG A 51 -20.89 -11.08 -6.45
CA ARG A 51 -20.74 -12.36 -7.19
C ARG A 51 -19.32 -12.91 -7.10
N TRP A 52 -18.35 -12.03 -6.99
CA TRP A 52 -16.92 -12.34 -7.00
C TRP A 52 -16.47 -13.07 -8.27
N ASP A 53 -17.18 -12.83 -9.39
CA ASP A 53 -16.79 -13.33 -10.70
C ASP A 53 -15.57 -12.55 -11.21
N LYS A 54 -14.57 -13.30 -11.71
CA LYS A 54 -13.31 -12.76 -12.18
C LYS A 54 -13.39 -12.26 -13.61
N HIS A 55 -13.03 -11.00 -13.82
CA HIS A 55 -12.93 -10.37 -15.14
C HIS A 55 -11.48 -9.94 -15.39
N VAL A 56 -10.84 -10.48 -16.41
CA VAL A 56 -9.51 -10.03 -16.83
C VAL A 56 -9.66 -8.70 -17.59
N ILE A 57 -9.09 -7.63 -17.04
CA ILE A 57 -9.19 -6.27 -17.59
C ILE A 57 -7.93 -5.80 -18.27
N ALA A 58 -6.78 -6.43 -18.02
CA ALA A 58 -5.53 -6.20 -18.75
C ALA A 58 -4.53 -7.33 -18.54
N ARG A 59 -3.51 -7.36 -19.41
CA ARG A 59 -2.31 -8.18 -19.25
C ARG A 59 -1.08 -7.33 -19.49
N PHE A 60 -0.10 -7.47 -18.59
CA PHE A 60 1.17 -6.76 -18.66
C PHE A 60 2.31 -7.73 -18.38
N GLU A 61 3.51 -7.37 -18.76
CA GLU A 61 4.69 -8.04 -18.25
C GLU A 61 4.99 -7.51 -16.85
N LYS A 62 5.04 -8.40 -15.86
CA LYS A 62 5.40 -8.12 -14.45
C LYS A 62 4.80 -6.83 -13.88
N PRO A 63 3.47 -6.72 -13.77
CA PRO A 63 2.84 -5.59 -13.11
C PRO A 63 3.07 -5.65 -11.60
N VAL A 64 3.48 -4.55 -10.99
CA VAL A 64 3.92 -4.53 -9.58
C VAL A 64 2.96 -3.76 -8.68
N SER A 65 2.47 -2.60 -9.12
CA SER A 65 1.61 -1.75 -8.31
C SER A 65 0.52 -1.14 -9.15
N LEU A 66 -0.64 -0.98 -8.52
CA LEU A 66 -1.79 -0.29 -9.10
C LEU A 66 -2.15 0.91 -8.24
N ALA A 67 -2.74 1.93 -8.88
CA ALA A 67 -3.43 3.03 -8.24
C ALA A 67 -4.72 3.32 -9.01
N ALA A 68 -5.73 3.89 -8.35
CA ALA A 68 -7.01 4.20 -8.95
C ALA A 68 -7.33 5.68 -8.81
N ALA A 69 -7.81 6.31 -9.87
CA ALA A 69 -8.29 7.69 -9.87
C ALA A 69 -9.19 7.95 -11.10
N ASP A 70 -10.05 8.95 -11.02
CA ASP A 70 -10.79 9.44 -12.20
C ASP A 70 -9.88 10.31 -13.07
N ILE A 71 -9.11 9.67 -13.94
CA ILE A 71 -8.14 10.32 -14.84
C ILE A 71 -8.86 10.93 -16.05
N ALA A 72 -9.83 10.19 -16.59
CA ALA A 72 -10.58 10.63 -17.77
C ALA A 72 -11.64 11.70 -17.46
N GLY A 73 -11.91 12.01 -16.17
CA GLY A 73 -12.97 12.92 -15.75
C GLY A 73 -14.38 12.38 -16.04
N ALA A 74 -14.54 11.06 -16.04
CA ALA A 74 -15.77 10.38 -16.39
C ALA A 74 -16.66 10.01 -15.17
N GLY A 75 -16.23 10.40 -13.96
CA GLY A 75 -16.94 10.11 -12.71
C GLY A 75 -16.77 8.66 -12.24
N ARG A 76 -15.73 7.95 -12.71
CA ARG A 76 -15.39 6.59 -12.31
C ARG A 76 -13.87 6.39 -12.31
N HIS A 77 -13.41 5.43 -11.55
CA HIS A 77 -11.98 5.21 -11.39
C HIS A 77 -11.40 4.47 -12.60
N ASP A 78 -10.40 5.08 -13.22
CA ASP A 78 -9.42 4.44 -14.08
C ASP A 78 -8.34 3.80 -13.21
N LEU A 79 -7.49 2.93 -13.79
CA LEU A 79 -6.39 2.30 -13.09
C LEU A 79 -5.05 2.74 -13.68
N VAL A 80 -4.08 3.04 -12.83
CA VAL A 80 -2.69 3.22 -13.22
C VAL A 80 -1.91 1.98 -12.81
N VAL A 81 -1.07 1.48 -13.69
CA VAL A 81 -0.27 0.25 -13.48
C VAL A 81 1.18 0.54 -13.80
N CYS A 82 2.10 0.23 -12.89
CA CYS A 82 3.51 0.09 -13.25
C CYS A 82 3.80 -1.36 -13.59
N HIS A 83 4.49 -1.57 -14.70
CA HIS A 83 4.72 -2.88 -15.30
C HIS A 83 6.07 -2.95 -16.00
N ASP A 84 6.36 -4.06 -16.67
CA ASP A 84 7.67 -4.36 -17.26
C ASP A 84 8.79 -4.19 -16.21
N TYR A 85 8.52 -4.67 -14.98
CA TYR A 85 9.42 -4.52 -13.83
C TYR A 85 10.77 -5.25 -14.04
N GLY A 86 10.86 -6.16 -14.98
CA GLY A 86 12.06 -6.89 -15.31
C GLY A 86 12.55 -7.77 -14.17
N GLY A 87 13.87 -7.78 -13.98
CA GLY A 87 14.54 -8.43 -12.85
C GLY A 87 14.89 -7.47 -11.71
N CYS A 88 14.30 -6.27 -11.67
CA CYS A 88 14.62 -5.21 -10.70
C CYS A 88 14.67 -5.75 -9.27
N MET A 89 15.57 -5.30 -8.46
CA MET A 89 16.18 -5.85 -7.25
C MET A 89 17.36 -6.79 -7.52
N PHE A 90 17.45 -7.46 -8.68
CA PHE A 90 18.52 -8.39 -8.98
C PHE A 90 19.27 -8.01 -10.25
N ASP A 91 18.53 -7.70 -11.33
CA ASP A 91 19.08 -7.34 -12.63
C ASP A 91 18.07 -6.46 -13.36
N CYS A 92 18.27 -5.15 -13.34
CA CYS A 92 17.38 -4.16 -13.92
C CYS A 92 17.95 -3.63 -15.23
N GLY A 93 17.19 -3.79 -16.31
CA GLY A 93 17.54 -3.22 -17.60
C GLY A 93 17.18 -1.73 -17.72
N PRO A 94 17.79 -0.99 -18.64
CA PRO A 94 17.50 0.45 -18.83
C PRO A 94 16.08 0.72 -19.35
N ASP A 95 15.43 -0.27 -19.95
CA ASP A 95 14.06 -0.21 -20.48
C ASP A 95 13.03 -0.82 -19.51
N ASP A 96 13.47 -1.33 -18.35
CA ASP A 96 12.60 -1.90 -17.34
C ASP A 96 11.87 -0.80 -16.55
N GLY A 97 10.58 -0.99 -16.36
CA GLY A 97 9.71 -0.05 -15.67
C GLY A 97 8.96 0.87 -16.61
N LYS A 98 7.71 0.54 -16.87
CA LYS A 98 6.76 1.35 -17.63
C LYS A 98 5.56 1.67 -16.76
N ILE A 99 4.91 2.76 -17.07
CA ILE A 99 3.69 3.21 -16.39
C ILE A 99 2.63 3.45 -17.46
N SER A 100 1.50 2.78 -17.29
CA SER A 100 0.33 2.93 -18.15
C SER A 100 -0.92 3.19 -17.33
N TRP A 101 -1.91 3.80 -17.92
CA TRP A 101 -3.25 3.84 -17.37
C TRP A 101 -4.24 3.08 -18.25
N LEU A 102 -5.20 2.47 -17.59
CA LEU A 102 -6.28 1.71 -18.17
C LEU A 102 -7.56 2.54 -18.03
N ARG A 103 -8.13 2.93 -19.14
CA ARG A 103 -9.36 3.69 -19.16
C ARG A 103 -10.55 2.79 -18.81
N ASN A 104 -11.25 3.14 -17.76
CA ASN A 104 -12.43 2.41 -17.33
C ASN A 104 -13.61 2.63 -18.29
N PRO A 105 -14.11 1.59 -18.99
CA PRO A 105 -15.26 1.72 -19.90
C PRO A 105 -16.60 1.82 -19.17
N GLY A 106 -16.64 1.67 -17.83
CA GLY A 106 -17.86 1.64 -17.02
C GLY A 106 -18.51 0.25 -16.95
N THR A 107 -17.78 -0.79 -17.34
CA THR A 107 -18.20 -2.18 -17.22
C THR A 107 -16.98 -3.09 -17.20
N VAL A 108 -17.06 -4.20 -16.49
CA VAL A 108 -16.03 -5.24 -16.49
C VAL A 108 -16.26 -6.32 -17.56
N ASP A 109 -17.45 -6.35 -18.18
CA ASP A 109 -17.87 -7.41 -19.10
C ASP A 109 -17.30 -7.29 -20.52
N GLY A 110 -16.59 -6.19 -20.82
CA GLY A 110 -16.09 -5.86 -22.17
C GLY A 110 -14.72 -6.46 -22.54
N GLY A 111 -14.09 -7.23 -21.67
CA GLY A 111 -12.71 -7.72 -21.85
C GLY A 111 -11.66 -6.67 -21.46
N GLU A 112 -10.50 -6.71 -22.11
CA GLU A 112 -9.37 -5.83 -21.76
C GLU A 112 -9.69 -4.35 -22.02
N TRP A 113 -9.30 -3.50 -21.07
CA TRP A 113 -9.52 -2.06 -21.13
C TRP A 113 -8.54 -1.36 -22.07
N GLU A 114 -8.94 -0.21 -22.58
CA GLU A 114 -8.06 0.66 -23.37
C GLU A 114 -6.84 1.06 -22.54
N ARG A 115 -5.63 0.74 -23.06
CA ARG A 115 -4.35 1.06 -22.44
C ARG A 115 -3.74 2.30 -23.06
N ARG A 116 -3.23 3.22 -22.23
CA ARG A 116 -2.47 4.39 -22.64
C ARG A 116 -1.17 4.52 -21.84
N SER A 117 -0.12 4.99 -22.50
CA SER A 117 1.16 5.22 -21.85
C SER A 117 1.10 6.49 -20.97
N ILE A 118 1.74 6.44 -19.81
CA ILE A 118 2.07 7.60 -18.99
C ILE A 118 3.54 7.96 -19.16
N GLY A 119 4.42 6.96 -19.13
CA GLY A 119 5.86 7.14 -19.22
C GLY A 119 6.62 5.89 -18.79
N SER A 120 7.90 6.07 -18.50
CA SER A 120 8.77 5.01 -18.00
C SER A 120 9.62 5.51 -16.83
N LEU A 121 9.84 4.64 -15.86
CA LEU A 121 10.73 4.89 -14.74
C LEU A 121 11.24 3.54 -14.23
N VAL A 122 12.54 3.31 -14.37
CA VAL A 122 13.19 2.05 -13.98
C VAL A 122 12.87 1.70 -12.53
N ALA A 123 12.56 0.43 -12.28
CA ALA A 123 12.28 -0.13 -10.97
C ALA A 123 11.11 0.51 -10.21
N THR A 124 10.14 1.13 -10.89
CA THR A 124 8.94 1.65 -10.26
C THR A 124 8.21 0.53 -9.53
N HIS A 125 7.97 0.75 -8.24
CA HIS A 125 7.44 -0.27 -7.35
C HIS A 125 6.20 0.19 -6.58
N ARG A 126 6.03 1.49 -6.37
CA ARG A 126 4.84 2.08 -5.77
C ARG A 126 4.33 3.25 -6.59
N LEU A 127 3.02 3.33 -6.67
CA LEU A 127 2.28 4.40 -7.33
C LEU A 127 1.32 5.03 -6.33
N ARG A 128 1.23 6.36 -6.30
CA ARG A 128 0.22 7.08 -5.53
C ARG A 128 -0.36 8.19 -6.38
N VAL A 129 -1.68 8.23 -6.43
CA VAL A 129 -2.41 9.35 -7.06
C VAL A 129 -2.91 10.28 -5.97
N GLY A 130 -2.77 11.58 -6.18
CA GLY A 130 -3.20 12.58 -5.23
C GLY A 130 -3.01 14.01 -5.73
N ALA A 131 -3.45 14.97 -4.94
CA ALA A 131 -3.21 16.39 -5.13
C ALA A 131 -1.95 16.79 -4.35
N PHE A 132 -0.77 16.57 -4.92
CA PHE A 132 0.50 16.74 -4.19
C PHE A 132 1.06 18.17 -4.27
N THR A 133 0.85 18.88 -5.40
CA THR A 133 1.37 20.23 -5.59
C THR A 133 0.29 21.31 -5.67
N HIS A 134 -0.95 20.91 -5.96
CA HIS A 134 -2.09 21.82 -6.04
C HIS A 134 -3.39 21.11 -5.63
N PRO A 135 -4.28 21.73 -4.80
CA PRO A 135 -5.47 21.07 -4.24
C PRO A 135 -6.46 20.47 -5.25
N ALA A 136 -6.47 20.97 -6.48
CA ALA A 136 -7.34 20.49 -7.56
C ALA A 136 -6.63 19.58 -8.56
N ALA A 137 -5.37 19.20 -8.31
CA ALA A 137 -4.60 18.38 -9.23
C ALA A 137 -4.90 16.88 -9.04
N THR A 138 -4.84 16.15 -10.14
CA THR A 138 -4.73 14.69 -10.14
C THR A 138 -3.32 14.37 -10.61
N GLU A 139 -2.41 14.11 -9.69
CA GLU A 139 -1.00 13.87 -9.97
C GLU A 139 -0.63 12.43 -9.58
N LEU A 140 0.36 11.87 -10.26
CA LEU A 140 0.86 10.53 -9.98
C LEU A 140 2.30 10.62 -9.46
N LEU A 141 2.50 10.19 -8.22
CA LEU A 141 3.83 10.00 -7.64
C LEU A 141 4.29 8.57 -7.87
N ALA A 142 5.39 8.39 -8.59
CA ALA A 142 6.00 7.11 -8.87
C ALA A 142 7.30 6.96 -8.07
N LEU A 143 7.41 5.83 -7.34
CA LEU A 143 8.46 5.58 -6.38
C LEU A 143 9.14 4.24 -6.70
N PRO A 144 10.37 4.27 -7.21
CA PRO A 144 11.18 3.07 -7.42
C PRO A 144 11.60 2.40 -6.12
N VAL A 145 11.94 1.12 -6.18
CA VAL A 145 12.50 0.38 -5.05
C VAL A 145 14.02 0.31 -5.10
N VAL A 146 14.64 0.42 -6.27
CA VAL A 146 16.09 0.51 -6.43
C VAL A 146 16.45 1.68 -7.35
N GLY A 147 17.73 2.06 -7.34
CA GLY A 147 18.24 3.14 -8.19
C GLY A 147 18.17 2.84 -9.70
N PRO A 148 18.41 3.82 -10.55
CA PRO A 148 18.28 3.68 -12.02
C PRO A 148 19.24 2.67 -12.65
N ASP A 149 20.36 2.40 -12.00
CA ASP A 149 21.32 1.38 -12.45
C ASP A 149 20.92 -0.03 -11.99
N GLY A 150 19.92 -0.12 -11.09
CA GLY A 150 19.25 -1.33 -10.65
C GLY A 150 20.13 -2.46 -10.14
N GLY A 151 19.46 -3.55 -9.71
CA GLY A 151 20.09 -4.83 -9.43
C GLY A 151 20.88 -4.92 -8.12
N GLN A 152 21.42 -6.12 -7.87
CA GLN A 152 22.07 -6.49 -6.59
C GLN A 152 23.29 -5.63 -6.23
N ALA A 153 24.05 -5.21 -7.22
CA ALA A 153 25.24 -4.38 -7.00
C ALA A 153 24.91 -2.92 -6.63
N ALA A 154 23.69 -2.46 -6.94
CA ALA A 154 23.25 -1.09 -6.76
C ALA A 154 21.97 -0.97 -5.92
N VAL A 155 21.64 -2.00 -5.13
CA VAL A 155 20.40 -2.05 -4.34
C VAL A 155 20.27 -0.88 -3.36
N HIS A 156 21.39 -0.34 -2.86
CA HIS A 156 21.45 0.81 -1.98
C HIS A 156 21.78 2.13 -2.70
N ALA A 157 21.70 2.17 -4.04
CA ALA A 157 21.83 3.42 -4.77
C ALA A 157 20.60 4.31 -4.60
N PRO A 158 20.77 5.66 -4.64
CA PRO A 158 19.64 6.57 -4.59
C PRO A 158 18.64 6.31 -5.72
N ILE A 159 17.36 6.44 -5.40
CA ILE A 159 16.24 6.26 -6.33
C ILE A 159 15.77 7.60 -6.89
N ARG A 160 15.01 7.57 -8.00
CA ARG A 160 14.38 8.76 -8.57
C ARG A 160 12.89 8.79 -8.25
N VAL A 161 12.49 9.55 -7.26
CA VAL A 161 11.07 9.85 -7.02
C VAL A 161 10.59 10.79 -8.11
N THR A 162 9.58 10.41 -8.86
CA THR A 162 9.12 11.16 -10.04
C THR A 162 7.62 11.47 -9.93
N LEU A 163 7.28 12.73 -10.14
CA LEU A 163 5.90 13.19 -10.25
C LEU A 163 5.50 13.26 -11.71
N TYR A 164 4.36 12.65 -12.06
CA TYR A 164 3.74 12.74 -13.38
C TYR A 164 2.48 13.57 -13.32
N ARG A 165 2.33 14.52 -14.24
CA ARG A 165 1.14 15.35 -14.38
C ARG A 165 0.40 15.03 -15.67
N PRO A 166 -0.92 14.73 -15.61
CA PRO A 166 -1.69 14.47 -16.80
C PRO A 166 -1.79 15.75 -17.65
N PRO A 167 -1.66 15.64 -18.98
CA PRO A 167 -1.89 16.76 -19.87
C PRO A 167 -3.38 17.12 -19.92
N GLN A 168 -3.70 18.35 -20.35
CA GLN A 168 -5.10 18.80 -20.48
C GLN A 168 -5.93 17.84 -21.35
N ASN A 169 -5.34 17.26 -22.37
CA ASN A 169 -5.98 16.36 -23.34
C ASN A 169 -5.51 14.91 -23.08
N VAL A 170 -5.73 14.40 -21.85
CA VAL A 170 -5.23 13.10 -21.41
C VAL A 170 -5.67 11.93 -22.32
N LEU A 171 -6.83 12.07 -22.98
CA LEU A 171 -7.36 11.06 -23.92
C LEU A 171 -6.62 11.00 -25.26
N GLU A 172 -5.81 11.99 -25.61
CA GLU A 172 -5.07 12.07 -26.87
C GLU A 172 -3.55 12.00 -26.66
N ALA A 173 -3.11 12.10 -25.41
CA ALA A 173 -1.69 12.14 -25.10
C ALA A 173 -1.05 10.76 -25.05
N ASP A 174 0.19 10.67 -25.53
CA ASP A 174 1.02 9.46 -25.51
C ASP A 174 1.98 9.43 -24.30
N ALA A 175 2.08 10.52 -23.55
CA ALA A 175 2.90 10.63 -22.33
C ALA A 175 2.40 11.77 -21.44
N TRP A 176 2.76 11.69 -20.14
CA TRP A 176 2.53 12.74 -19.17
C TRP A 176 3.79 13.56 -18.93
N ASP A 177 3.63 14.79 -18.43
CA ASP A 177 4.76 15.60 -17.99
C ASP A 177 5.39 14.98 -16.73
N ALA A 178 6.71 14.76 -16.77
CA ALA A 178 7.45 14.05 -15.72
C ALA A 178 8.49 14.97 -15.08
N GLU A 179 8.44 15.09 -13.76
CA GLU A 179 9.39 15.86 -12.95
C GLU A 179 10.07 14.93 -11.93
N VAL A 180 11.40 14.86 -11.97
CA VAL A 180 12.16 14.21 -10.88
C VAL A 180 12.16 15.13 -9.68
N VAL A 181 11.52 14.71 -8.60
CA VAL A 181 11.30 15.54 -7.40
C VAL A 181 12.29 15.24 -6.26
N ASP A 182 12.92 14.08 -6.31
CA ASP A 182 14.07 13.70 -5.47
C ASP A 182 14.86 12.58 -6.16
N ASP A 183 16.18 12.65 -6.14
CA ASP A 183 17.08 11.62 -6.70
C ASP A 183 18.32 11.36 -5.82
N GLN A 184 18.33 11.88 -4.60
CA GLN A 184 19.50 11.79 -3.70
C GLN A 184 19.15 11.22 -2.32
N THR A 185 17.95 11.49 -1.81
CA THR A 185 17.60 11.26 -0.41
C THR A 185 17.30 9.80 -0.11
N PHE A 186 16.52 9.13 -0.97
CA PHE A 186 15.88 7.86 -0.65
C PHE A 186 16.53 6.66 -1.33
N ARG A 187 16.49 5.52 -0.60
CA ARG A 187 16.84 4.18 -1.07
C ARG A 187 15.76 3.21 -0.63
N ILE A 188 15.44 2.25 -1.48
CA ILE A 188 14.53 1.13 -1.15
C ILE A 188 13.19 1.61 -0.56
N ILE A 189 12.47 2.50 -1.25
CA ILE A 189 11.11 2.83 -0.84
C ILE A 189 10.21 1.63 -1.11
N HIS A 190 9.61 1.07 -0.05
CA HIS A 190 8.68 -0.05 -0.18
C HIS A 190 7.30 0.25 0.38
N GLY A 191 7.18 1.08 1.43
CA GLY A 191 5.93 1.52 2.02
C GLY A 191 5.66 3.01 1.80
N VAL A 192 4.40 3.35 1.49
CA VAL A 192 3.97 4.73 1.25
C VAL A 192 2.56 4.92 1.78
N ALA A 193 2.40 5.70 2.83
CA ALA A 193 1.11 6.22 3.26
C ALA A 193 0.91 7.64 2.71
N VAL A 194 -0.33 7.97 2.31
CA VAL A 194 -0.70 9.31 1.83
C VAL A 194 -1.67 9.93 2.83
N GLY A 195 -1.47 11.20 3.13
CA GLY A 195 -2.34 11.93 4.03
C GLY A 195 -2.08 13.43 4.01
N ALA A 196 -2.90 14.18 4.75
CA ALA A 196 -2.74 15.61 4.93
C ALA A 196 -1.92 15.86 6.22
N TRP A 197 -0.60 15.91 6.09
CA TRP A 197 0.31 16.10 7.22
C TRP A 197 1.30 17.24 6.98
N GLY A 198 1.71 17.88 8.07
CA GLY A 198 2.76 18.90 8.05
C GLY A 198 2.44 20.11 7.17
N PRO A 199 3.47 20.78 6.67
CA PRO A 199 3.32 22.02 5.88
C PRO A 199 2.44 21.86 4.62
N SER A 200 2.43 20.69 3.98
CA SER A 200 1.57 20.42 2.82
C SER A 200 0.08 20.51 3.15
N ALA A 201 -0.31 20.06 4.35
CA ALA A 201 -1.71 20.14 4.81
C ALA A 201 -2.20 21.59 4.96
N GLU A 202 -1.31 22.51 5.36
CA GLU A 202 -1.62 23.94 5.47
C GLU A 202 -1.92 24.58 4.09
N GLU A 203 -1.34 24.01 3.03
CA GLU A 203 -1.57 24.42 1.64
C GLU A 203 -2.73 23.65 0.98
N GLY A 204 -3.37 22.73 1.72
CA GLY A 204 -4.50 21.92 1.23
C GLY A 204 -4.09 20.82 0.25
N VAL A 205 -2.84 20.39 0.27
CA VAL A 205 -2.32 19.30 -0.58
C VAL A 205 -1.91 18.09 0.24
N ALA A 206 -1.88 16.94 -0.42
CA ALA A 206 -1.44 15.69 0.17
C ALA A 206 0.08 15.66 0.35
N SER A 207 0.51 14.89 1.33
CA SER A 207 1.91 14.50 1.52
C SER A 207 2.01 13.00 1.70
N THR A 208 3.22 12.48 1.76
CA THR A 208 3.48 11.06 1.97
C THR A 208 4.31 10.85 3.24
N LEU A 209 4.06 9.71 3.89
CA LEU A 209 4.98 9.13 4.84
C LEU A 209 5.63 7.92 4.17
N LEU A 210 6.92 8.02 3.92
CA LEU A 210 7.70 7.00 3.22
C LEU A 210 8.38 6.07 4.23
N ALA A 211 8.26 4.76 3.97
CA ALA A 211 9.07 3.73 4.63
C ALA A 211 10.15 3.28 3.65
N SER A 212 11.39 3.53 4.01
CA SER A 212 12.58 3.36 3.18
C SER A 212 13.77 2.85 3.97
N GLU A 213 14.92 2.69 3.32
CA GLU A 213 16.17 2.36 4.01
C GLU A 213 16.58 3.41 5.06
N GLU A 214 16.18 4.66 4.86
CA GLU A 214 16.40 5.76 5.80
C GLU A 214 15.48 5.69 7.03
N GLY A 215 14.47 4.85 7.00
CA GLY A 215 13.42 4.72 8.02
C GLY A 215 12.12 5.39 7.61
N LEU A 216 11.54 6.18 8.50
CA LEU A 216 10.28 6.90 8.28
C LEU A 216 10.56 8.36 7.94
N THR A 217 10.12 8.80 6.78
CA THR A 217 10.34 10.16 6.31
C THR A 217 9.03 10.76 5.77
N TRP A 218 8.62 11.89 6.34
CA TRP A 218 7.61 12.72 5.72
C TRP A 218 8.20 13.36 4.46
N PHE A 219 7.46 13.30 3.35
CA PHE A 219 7.83 13.88 2.06
C PHE A 219 6.63 14.56 1.42
N GLY A 220 6.74 15.85 1.10
CA GLY A 220 5.63 16.63 0.57
C GLY A 220 6.07 17.94 -0.07
N HIS A 221 5.15 18.55 -0.80
CA HIS A 221 5.34 19.85 -1.42
C HIS A 221 4.81 20.95 -0.50
N ALA A 222 5.62 21.96 -0.20
CA ALA A 222 5.23 23.14 0.56
C ALA A 222 6.18 24.30 0.28
N GLY A 223 5.69 25.55 0.39
CA GLY A 223 6.50 26.74 0.15
C GLY A 223 7.03 26.83 -1.29
N GLY A 224 6.34 26.22 -2.24
CA GLY A 224 6.73 26.21 -3.66
C GLY A 224 7.82 25.21 -4.01
N GLY A 225 8.10 24.19 -3.17
CA GLY A 225 9.08 23.14 -3.44
C GLY A 225 8.86 21.86 -2.64
N TRP A 226 9.55 20.79 -3.06
CA TRP A 226 9.54 19.54 -2.36
C TRP A 226 10.43 19.57 -1.12
N GLN A 227 9.93 19.03 -0.04
CA GLN A 227 10.60 18.99 1.27
C GLN A 227 10.51 17.57 1.85
N HIS A 228 11.48 17.23 2.70
CA HIS A 228 11.46 15.98 3.45
C HIS A 228 11.89 16.22 4.90
N MET A 229 11.36 15.38 5.80
CA MET A 229 11.73 15.38 7.21
C MET A 229 11.77 13.94 7.73
N GLN A 230 12.94 13.49 8.14
CA GLN A 230 13.08 12.18 8.77
C GLN A 230 12.46 12.20 10.17
N LEU A 231 11.52 11.30 10.42
CA LEU A 231 10.82 11.17 11.70
C LEU A 231 11.45 10.10 12.60
N ALA A 232 11.95 9.02 11.98
CA ALA A 232 12.58 7.91 12.70
C ALA A 232 13.49 7.10 11.76
N THR A 233 14.44 6.35 12.33
CA THR A 233 15.43 5.58 11.57
C THR A 233 14.99 4.16 11.20
N GLY A 234 13.88 3.66 11.76
CA GLY A 234 13.47 2.27 11.54
C GLY A 234 14.39 1.28 12.27
N GLU A 235 14.54 0.08 11.68
CA GLU A 235 15.52 -0.91 12.12
C GLU A 235 16.94 -0.39 11.86
N PRO A 236 17.75 -0.14 12.91
CA PRO A 236 19.06 0.48 12.73
C PRO A 236 20.13 -0.50 12.23
N ASP A 237 19.98 -1.79 12.55
CA ASP A 237 20.99 -2.80 12.25
C ASP A 237 20.72 -3.44 10.89
N PRO A 238 21.74 -3.57 10.02
CA PRO A 238 21.57 -4.24 8.74
C PRO A 238 21.23 -5.73 8.88
N VAL A 239 20.21 -6.17 8.14
CA VAL A 239 19.66 -7.53 8.20
C VAL A 239 19.93 -8.28 6.88
N GLY A 240 20.35 -9.54 6.98
CA GLY A 240 20.60 -10.44 5.85
C GLY A 240 21.80 -10.06 4.98
N GLU A 241 22.01 -10.81 3.91
CA GLU A 241 23.12 -10.58 2.97
C GLU A 241 22.99 -9.25 2.23
N GLN A 242 21.76 -8.84 1.91
CA GLN A 242 21.45 -7.56 1.27
C GLN A 242 21.58 -6.38 2.24
N ARG A 243 21.78 -6.63 3.55
CA ARG A 243 21.98 -5.60 4.57
C ARG A 243 20.84 -4.58 4.65
N PHE A 244 19.59 -5.02 4.49
CA PHE A 244 18.41 -4.17 4.63
C PHE A 244 18.32 -3.55 6.02
N ARG A 245 17.94 -2.31 6.10
CA ARG A 245 17.68 -1.53 7.33
C ARG A 245 16.53 -0.55 7.11
N GLY A 246 16.19 0.23 8.12
CA GLY A 246 15.10 1.21 8.02
C GLY A 246 13.73 0.59 8.17
N SER A 247 12.78 1.02 7.36
CA SER A 247 11.39 0.57 7.40
C SER A 247 10.94 0.09 6.02
N GLY A 248 10.09 -0.95 5.99
CA GLY A 248 9.63 -1.56 4.75
C GLY A 248 8.17 -1.24 4.41
N ASN A 249 7.32 -1.06 5.42
CA ASN A 249 5.94 -0.67 5.20
C ASN A 249 5.43 0.20 6.36
N VAL A 250 4.36 1.00 6.11
CA VAL A 250 3.93 2.01 7.07
C VAL A 250 2.43 2.24 7.00
N ALA A 251 1.80 2.41 8.17
CA ALA A 251 0.44 2.91 8.32
C ALA A 251 0.40 3.92 9.49
N VAL A 252 -0.45 4.94 9.37
CA VAL A 252 -0.68 5.95 10.39
C VAL A 252 -2.04 5.71 11.01
N GLY A 253 -2.10 5.62 12.34
CA GLY A 253 -3.33 5.35 13.07
C GLY A 253 -3.79 6.54 13.91
N ARG A 254 -5.10 6.72 13.96
CA ARG A 254 -5.83 7.73 14.75
C ARG A 254 -6.18 7.15 16.13
N ILE A 255 -6.16 7.98 17.15
CA ILE A 255 -6.74 7.70 18.48
C ILE A 255 -7.50 8.94 18.94
N GLY A 256 -8.79 8.83 19.11
CA GLY A 256 -9.66 9.94 19.43
C GLY A 256 -9.53 11.07 18.40
N ASP A 257 -9.23 12.27 18.88
CA ASP A 257 -9.07 13.46 18.02
C ASP A 257 -7.64 13.59 17.41
N ASP A 258 -6.71 12.70 17.72
CA ASP A 258 -5.36 12.73 17.17
C ASP A 258 -5.27 11.86 15.89
N PRO A 259 -5.27 12.47 14.69
CA PRO A 259 -5.31 11.74 13.41
C PRO A 259 -4.01 11.00 13.08
N SER A 260 -2.96 11.23 13.85
CA SER A 260 -1.66 10.58 13.69
C SER A 260 -1.08 10.19 15.05
N ALA A 261 -1.89 9.51 15.88
CA ALA A 261 -1.55 9.15 17.25
C ALA A 261 -0.39 8.13 17.33
N TYR A 262 -0.28 7.27 16.33
CA TYR A 262 0.81 6.31 16.20
C TYR A 262 1.16 6.03 14.74
N ILE A 263 2.33 5.47 14.51
CA ILE A 263 2.75 4.94 13.21
C ILE A 263 3.09 3.46 13.42
N ALA A 264 2.46 2.55 12.66
CA ALA A 264 2.78 1.13 12.65
C ALA A 264 3.64 0.78 11.45
N THR A 265 4.64 -0.10 11.63
CA THR A 265 5.61 -0.45 10.57
C THR A 265 5.90 -1.93 10.50
N VAL A 266 6.32 -2.37 9.31
CA VAL A 266 7.07 -3.60 9.05
C VAL A 266 8.53 -3.21 8.82
N GLU A 267 9.48 -3.85 9.49
CA GLU A 267 10.90 -3.49 9.46
C GLU A 267 11.84 -4.70 9.37
N PRO A 268 12.97 -4.53 8.64
CA PRO A 268 13.20 -3.59 7.54
C PRO A 268 12.62 -4.19 6.25
N PHE A 269 12.39 -3.45 5.19
CA PHE A 269 11.96 -3.93 3.86
C PHE A 269 10.81 -4.97 3.94
N HIS A 270 10.99 -6.22 3.42
CA HIS A 270 10.16 -7.38 3.77
C HIS A 270 10.65 -7.94 5.10
N GLY A 271 10.22 -7.35 6.22
CA GLY A 271 10.85 -7.60 7.50
C GLY A 271 10.20 -8.69 8.35
N ARG A 272 10.76 -8.85 9.53
CA ARG A 272 10.21 -9.72 10.57
C ARG A 272 9.71 -8.93 11.77
N THR A 273 10.16 -7.68 11.91
CA THR A 273 9.85 -6.83 13.06
C THR A 273 8.61 -6.02 12.80
N ILE A 274 7.68 -6.05 13.73
CA ILE A 274 6.56 -5.12 13.78
C ILE A 274 6.86 -4.11 14.87
N ALA A 275 6.99 -2.85 14.47
CA ALA A 275 7.22 -1.77 15.39
C ALA A 275 6.08 -0.74 15.33
N VAL A 276 5.85 -0.07 16.45
CA VAL A 276 4.98 1.07 16.56
C VAL A 276 5.80 2.26 17.04
N TYR A 277 5.54 3.41 16.45
CA TYR A 277 6.09 4.68 16.91
C TYR A 277 5.00 5.42 17.66
N ALA A 278 5.27 5.71 18.93
CA ALA A 278 4.40 6.49 19.79
C ALA A 278 4.93 7.91 19.93
N LYS A 279 4.03 8.90 19.85
CA LYS A 279 4.39 10.29 20.14
C LYS A 279 4.70 10.47 21.63
N ASP A 280 5.64 11.33 21.95
CA ASP A 280 5.93 11.75 23.32
C ASP A 280 4.85 12.71 23.87
N GLN A 281 4.09 13.35 22.98
CA GLN A 281 3.01 14.29 23.31
C GLN A 281 1.83 14.16 22.35
N ARG A 282 0.62 13.94 22.88
CA ARG A 282 -0.61 13.86 22.09
C ARG A 282 -0.96 15.19 21.43
N GLY A 283 -1.66 15.12 20.27
CA GLY A 283 -2.18 16.29 19.56
C GLY A 283 -1.12 17.14 18.84
N VAL A 284 0.14 16.73 18.88
CA VAL A 284 1.20 17.34 18.07
C VAL A 284 1.09 16.78 16.65
N ASP A 285 1.22 17.63 15.64
CA ASP A 285 1.24 17.22 14.25
C ASP A 285 2.34 16.18 13.97
N LEU A 286 2.10 15.32 12.98
CA LEU A 286 2.97 14.20 12.63
C LEU A 286 4.44 14.60 12.46
N VAL A 287 4.72 15.73 11.78
CA VAL A 287 6.08 16.16 11.48
C VAL A 287 6.77 16.88 12.65
N ASN A 288 5.99 17.44 13.57
CA ASN A 288 6.52 18.15 14.74
C ASN A 288 6.65 17.27 15.99
N ALA A 289 6.14 16.04 15.93
CA ALA A 289 6.19 15.08 17.03
C ALA A 289 7.59 14.46 17.16
N ARG A 290 7.94 14.10 18.39
CA ARG A 290 9.04 13.17 18.66
C ARG A 290 8.47 11.76 18.75
N TRP A 291 9.06 10.87 17.99
CA TRP A 291 8.61 9.49 17.85
C TRP A 291 9.53 8.54 18.60
N ARG A 292 8.94 7.68 19.42
CA ARG A 292 9.65 6.63 20.15
C ARG A 292 9.28 5.27 19.54
N ARG A 293 10.27 4.56 18.99
CA ARG A 293 10.11 3.20 18.46
C ARG A 293 9.86 2.21 19.59
N ILE A 294 8.86 1.35 19.41
CA ILE A 294 8.49 0.25 20.30
C ILE A 294 8.33 -0.99 19.45
N VAL A 295 9.16 -2.00 19.66
CA VAL A 295 9.00 -3.29 18.98
C VAL A 295 7.87 -4.06 19.67
N LEU A 296 6.86 -4.46 18.90
CA LEU A 296 5.74 -5.26 19.38
C LEU A 296 5.95 -6.75 19.12
N ASP A 297 6.50 -7.10 17.96
CA ASP A 297 6.72 -8.48 17.54
C ASP A 297 7.98 -8.66 16.71
N ASP A 298 8.51 -9.88 16.78
CA ASP A 298 9.56 -10.39 15.92
C ASP A 298 9.11 -11.78 15.41
N PHE A 299 8.88 -11.89 14.10
CA PHE A 299 8.31 -13.07 13.46
C PHE A 299 9.39 -13.98 12.86
N GLY A 300 10.26 -14.48 13.71
CA GLY A 300 11.27 -15.47 13.36
C GLY A 300 12.48 -14.92 12.60
N ASP A 301 13.19 -15.81 11.92
CA ASP A 301 14.38 -15.44 11.19
C ASP A 301 14.04 -14.93 9.77
N VAL A 302 14.93 -14.08 9.25
CA VAL A 302 14.89 -13.70 7.84
C VAL A 302 15.57 -14.80 7.00
N ASN A 303 15.20 -14.89 5.72
CA ASN A 303 15.89 -15.75 4.76
C ASN A 303 17.29 -15.19 4.41
N GLU A 304 18.04 -15.90 3.56
CA GLU A 304 19.38 -15.50 3.12
C GLU A 304 19.43 -14.09 2.50
N ARG A 305 18.35 -13.66 1.86
CA ARG A 305 18.23 -12.32 1.27
C ARG A 305 17.94 -11.23 2.30
N GLY A 306 17.68 -11.58 3.57
CA GLY A 306 17.30 -10.63 4.61
C GLY A 306 15.79 -10.32 4.63
N GLU A 307 14.97 -11.16 4.01
CA GLU A 307 13.53 -10.99 3.95
C GLU A 307 12.82 -11.87 4.97
N GLY A 308 11.95 -11.26 5.76
CA GLY A 308 11.08 -11.94 6.74
C GLY A 308 9.67 -12.18 6.22
N PRO A 309 8.78 -12.67 7.09
CA PRO A 309 7.41 -13.01 6.73
C PRO A 309 6.46 -11.81 6.61
N ALA A 310 6.76 -10.67 7.25
CA ALA A 310 5.86 -9.52 7.25
C ALA A 310 6.02 -8.69 5.97
N HIS A 311 4.90 -8.26 5.39
CA HIS A 311 4.91 -7.60 4.09
C HIS A 311 4.09 -6.32 4.02
N HIS A 312 2.92 -6.24 4.69
CA HIS A 312 2.02 -5.10 4.58
C HIS A 312 1.38 -4.76 5.92
N VAL A 313 1.16 -3.49 6.18
CA VAL A 313 0.43 -2.98 7.34
C VAL A 313 -0.59 -1.95 6.89
N VAL A 314 -1.78 -1.99 7.48
CA VAL A 314 -2.86 -1.01 7.28
C VAL A 314 -3.45 -0.63 8.64
N ALA A 315 -3.92 0.61 8.79
CA ALA A 315 -4.61 1.08 9.98
C ALA A 315 -6.00 1.58 9.62
N ALA A 316 -7.01 1.20 10.41
CA ALA A 316 -8.39 1.63 10.28
C ALA A 316 -9.18 1.26 11.55
N ASP A 317 -10.32 1.91 11.76
CA ASP A 317 -11.26 1.62 12.84
C ASP A 317 -12.10 0.37 12.49
N PHE A 318 -11.60 -0.81 12.89
CA PHE A 318 -12.28 -2.08 12.59
C PHE A 318 -13.37 -2.44 13.61
N ASP A 319 -13.34 -1.92 14.82
CA ASP A 319 -14.34 -2.24 15.83
C ASP A 319 -15.37 -1.12 16.09
N GLY A 320 -15.25 -0.01 15.37
CA GLY A 320 -16.22 1.09 15.37
C GLY A 320 -16.19 1.95 16.63
N ASP A 321 -15.09 1.92 17.40
CA ASP A 321 -15.00 2.69 18.65
C ASP A 321 -14.38 4.09 18.44
N GLY A 322 -13.96 4.41 17.23
CA GLY A 322 -13.39 5.69 16.84
C GLY A 322 -11.87 5.75 16.89
N ASP A 323 -11.22 4.72 17.39
CA ASP A 323 -9.76 4.57 17.39
C ASP A 323 -9.34 3.59 16.29
N ASP A 324 -8.22 3.84 15.62
CA ASP A 324 -7.75 2.92 14.60
C ASP A 324 -6.97 1.77 15.23
N GLU A 325 -7.28 0.55 14.80
CA GLU A 325 -6.46 -0.62 14.94
C GLU A 325 -5.56 -0.77 13.70
N PHE A 326 -4.62 -1.70 13.77
CA PHE A 326 -3.87 -2.05 12.56
C PHE A 326 -3.83 -3.55 12.31
N LEU A 327 -3.80 -3.89 11.01
CA LEU A 327 -3.62 -5.24 10.51
C LEU A 327 -2.24 -5.39 9.89
N VAL A 328 -1.61 -6.53 10.13
CA VAL A 328 -0.33 -6.91 9.51
C VAL A 328 -0.49 -8.18 8.70
N ALA A 329 -0.13 -8.11 7.40
CA ALA A 329 -0.08 -9.26 6.51
C ALA A 329 1.25 -9.99 6.62
N LEU A 330 1.19 -11.29 6.89
CA LEU A 330 2.32 -12.20 6.88
C LEU A 330 2.20 -13.17 5.71
N ARG A 331 3.22 -13.20 4.87
CA ARG A 331 3.27 -14.05 3.66
C ARG A 331 3.59 -15.52 3.97
N GLY A 332 4.26 -15.80 5.10
CA GLY A 332 4.63 -17.16 5.48
C GLY A 332 6.12 -17.44 5.51
N PRO A 333 6.51 -18.71 5.70
CA PRO A 333 5.63 -19.87 5.92
C PRO A 333 5.05 -19.95 7.34
N MET A 334 4.13 -20.89 7.57
CA MET A 334 3.65 -21.19 8.92
C MET A 334 4.80 -21.43 9.90
N PRO A 335 4.71 -20.96 11.17
CA PRO A 335 3.57 -20.31 11.83
C PRO A 335 3.45 -18.80 11.56
N PHE A 336 4.31 -18.22 10.76
CA PHE A 336 4.40 -16.77 10.49
C PHE A 336 3.65 -16.41 9.19
N GLN A 337 2.37 -16.78 9.13
CA GLN A 337 1.50 -16.62 7.99
C GLN A 337 0.13 -16.10 8.43
N GLY A 338 -0.59 -15.38 7.56
CA GLY A 338 -1.94 -14.87 7.81
C GLY A 338 -1.96 -13.38 8.15
N VAL A 339 -3.05 -12.94 8.78
CA VAL A 339 -3.22 -11.56 9.21
C VAL A 339 -3.33 -11.50 10.73
N PHE A 340 -2.58 -10.57 11.32
CA PHE A 340 -2.66 -10.24 12.73
C PHE A 340 -3.27 -8.86 12.92
N TYR A 341 -4.21 -8.78 13.85
CA TYR A 341 -4.89 -7.59 14.32
C TYR A 341 -4.24 -7.09 15.61
N TYR A 342 -4.04 -5.79 15.70
CA TYR A 342 -3.48 -5.13 16.88
C TYR A 342 -4.39 -3.98 17.30
N LYS A 343 -4.86 -4.01 18.56
CA LYS A 343 -5.64 -2.94 19.18
C LYS A 343 -4.83 -2.28 20.28
N ALA A 344 -4.77 -0.96 20.24
CA ALA A 344 -4.12 -0.18 21.28
C ALA A 344 -4.85 -0.28 22.62
N VAL A 345 -4.11 -0.50 23.70
CA VAL A 345 -4.57 -0.34 25.07
C VAL A 345 -3.91 0.90 25.69
N ASP A 346 -2.63 1.05 25.45
CA ASP A 346 -1.84 2.21 25.83
C ASP A 346 -0.69 2.40 24.85
N VAL A 347 -0.90 3.28 23.86
CA VAL A 347 0.08 3.56 22.81
C VAL A 347 1.39 4.06 23.41
N MET A 348 1.32 4.95 24.40
CA MET A 348 2.50 5.56 25.00
C MET A 348 3.39 4.55 25.73
N ASN A 349 2.80 3.52 26.32
CA ASN A 349 3.54 2.45 26.99
C ASN A 349 3.73 1.20 26.14
N GLY A 350 3.28 1.20 24.90
CA GLY A 350 3.44 0.08 23.97
C GLY A 350 2.62 -1.15 24.37
N LEU A 351 1.47 -0.92 24.98
CA LEU A 351 0.57 -2.00 25.39
C LEU A 351 -0.50 -2.21 24.32
N TRP A 352 -0.46 -3.37 23.67
CA TRP A 352 -1.34 -3.74 22.57
C TRP A 352 -1.93 -5.13 22.79
N ILE A 353 -3.17 -5.32 22.35
CA ILE A 353 -3.77 -6.64 22.22
C ILE A 353 -3.50 -7.14 20.80
N LYS A 354 -3.01 -8.37 20.70
CA LYS A 354 -2.72 -9.03 19.43
C LYS A 354 -3.62 -10.25 19.24
N THR A 355 -4.22 -10.39 18.06
CA THR A 355 -5.05 -11.54 17.69
C THR A 355 -4.75 -11.94 16.25
N ARG A 356 -4.56 -13.25 15.97
CA ARG A 356 -4.54 -13.71 14.59
C ARG A 356 -5.98 -13.78 14.08
N VAL A 357 -6.30 -13.06 13.01
CA VAL A 357 -7.64 -12.99 12.43
C VAL A 357 -7.78 -13.77 11.12
N SER A 358 -6.66 -14.18 10.52
CA SER A 358 -6.67 -15.11 9.38
C SER A 358 -5.45 -16.02 9.38
N THR A 359 -5.51 -17.12 8.67
CA THR A 359 -4.42 -18.11 8.53
C THR A 359 -3.85 -18.22 7.11
N PRO A 360 -4.59 -17.96 6.01
CA PRO A 360 -4.03 -17.98 4.67
C PRO A 360 -2.91 -16.96 4.49
N SER A 361 -1.93 -17.30 3.64
CA SER A 361 -0.87 -16.37 3.25
C SER A 361 -1.44 -15.03 2.78
N ALA A 362 -0.82 -13.94 3.18
CA ALA A 362 -1.25 -12.60 2.81
C ALA A 362 -0.08 -11.76 2.29
N ALA A 363 -0.15 -11.40 1.01
CA ALA A 363 0.78 -10.44 0.40
C ALA A 363 0.42 -9.01 0.80
N ARG A 364 -0.86 -8.67 0.67
CA ARG A 364 -1.41 -7.34 0.94
C ARG A 364 -2.80 -7.44 1.55
N ILE A 365 -3.20 -6.32 2.15
CA ILE A 365 -4.54 -6.14 2.73
C ILE A 365 -5.21 -4.99 1.97
N ALA A 366 -6.42 -5.24 1.48
CA ALA A 366 -7.36 -4.24 0.98
C ALA A 366 -8.43 -4.02 2.05
N VAL A 367 -8.76 -2.77 2.37
CA VAL A 367 -9.76 -2.43 3.41
C VAL A 367 -10.91 -1.67 2.77
N ALA A 368 -12.13 -2.15 2.97
CA ALA A 368 -13.36 -1.47 2.57
C ALA A 368 -14.56 -2.12 3.28
N ASP A 369 -15.72 -1.50 3.22
CA ASP A 369 -17.00 -2.11 3.57
C ASP A 369 -17.52 -2.87 2.34
N PHE A 370 -17.24 -4.19 2.28
CA PHE A 370 -17.57 -5.00 1.10
C PHE A 370 -19.02 -5.51 1.10
N ASP A 371 -19.67 -5.65 2.24
CA ASP A 371 -21.06 -6.11 2.30
C ASP A 371 -22.07 -4.99 2.55
N GLY A 372 -21.61 -3.75 2.72
CA GLY A 372 -22.44 -2.56 2.86
C GLY A 372 -23.12 -2.43 4.22
N ASP A 373 -22.57 -3.07 5.26
CA ASP A 373 -23.15 -3.08 6.59
C ASP A 373 -22.62 -1.95 7.52
N GLY A 374 -21.72 -1.10 7.00
CA GLY A 374 -21.14 0.05 7.68
C GLY A 374 -19.92 -0.27 8.53
N ARG A 375 -19.42 -1.50 8.51
CA ARG A 375 -18.17 -1.91 9.16
C ARG A 375 -17.06 -2.11 8.13
N LEU A 376 -15.85 -1.81 8.53
CA LEU A 376 -14.70 -2.06 7.66
C LEU A 376 -14.33 -3.54 7.67
N ASP A 377 -14.37 -4.12 6.49
CA ASP A 377 -13.89 -5.45 6.17
C ASP A 377 -12.44 -5.38 5.67
N PHE A 378 -11.84 -6.54 5.44
CA PHE A 378 -10.59 -6.59 4.71
C PHE A 378 -10.56 -7.76 3.71
N ALA A 379 -9.73 -7.63 2.68
CA ALA A 379 -9.44 -8.70 1.74
C ALA A 379 -7.93 -8.92 1.61
N THR A 380 -7.52 -10.14 1.29
CA THR A 380 -6.13 -10.50 1.07
C THR A 380 -5.95 -11.31 -0.21
N THR A 381 -4.75 -11.22 -0.80
CA THR A 381 -4.23 -12.13 -1.81
C THR A 381 -3.07 -12.92 -1.23
N GLY A 382 -3.01 -14.22 -1.50
CA GLY A 382 -1.88 -15.07 -1.10
C GLY A 382 -0.60 -14.64 -1.82
N TYR A 383 0.54 -14.64 -1.11
CA TYR A 383 1.82 -14.30 -1.74
C TYR A 383 2.35 -15.50 -2.53
N TYR A 384 2.03 -15.53 -3.81
CA TYR A 384 2.41 -16.60 -4.70
C TYR A 384 2.96 -16.02 -6.00
N THR A 385 4.28 -15.97 -6.13
CA THR A 385 4.97 -15.40 -7.28
C THR A 385 6.02 -16.40 -7.76
N PRO A 386 5.73 -17.16 -8.83
CA PRO A 386 6.67 -18.11 -9.40
C PRO A 386 8.06 -17.52 -9.66
N GLY A 387 9.08 -18.22 -9.19
CA GLY A 387 10.48 -17.78 -9.26
C GLY A 387 10.94 -16.84 -8.14
N TYR A 388 10.02 -16.42 -7.25
CA TYR A 388 10.36 -15.55 -6.14
C TYR A 388 9.88 -16.08 -4.78
N PHE A 389 8.58 -16.23 -4.56
CA PHE A 389 8.01 -16.71 -3.31
C PHE A 389 6.74 -17.52 -3.58
N LEU A 390 6.61 -18.68 -2.95
CA LEU A 390 5.46 -19.58 -3.09
C LEU A 390 4.90 -19.88 -1.70
N CYS A 391 3.64 -19.52 -1.46
CA CYS A 391 2.91 -19.99 -0.28
C CYS A 391 2.20 -21.32 -0.59
N ASP A 392 1.82 -22.04 0.47
CA ASP A 392 1.19 -23.36 0.35
C ASP A 392 -0.31 -23.30 0.05
N ASP A 393 -0.96 -22.15 0.30
CA ASP A 393 -2.40 -21.92 0.19
C ASP A 393 -2.74 -20.63 -0.57
N PRO A 394 -2.36 -20.53 -1.88
CA PRO A 394 -2.56 -19.31 -2.66
C PRO A 394 -4.04 -19.08 -2.96
N GLN A 395 -4.62 -18.04 -2.35
CA GLN A 395 -6.04 -17.70 -2.52
C GLN A 395 -6.32 -16.22 -2.31
N ASN A 396 -7.42 -15.73 -2.94
CA ASN A 396 -8.01 -14.45 -2.64
C ASN A 396 -9.18 -14.65 -1.67
N VAL A 397 -9.19 -13.91 -0.58
CA VAL A 397 -10.20 -14.04 0.48
C VAL A 397 -10.68 -12.65 0.92
N VAL A 398 -11.99 -12.49 1.01
CA VAL A 398 -12.63 -11.37 1.71
C VAL A 398 -12.97 -11.83 3.12
N PHE A 399 -12.71 -11.01 4.10
CA PHE A 399 -12.99 -11.24 5.51
C PHE A 399 -14.02 -10.23 5.99
N LEU A 400 -15.27 -10.65 6.09
CA LEU A 400 -16.39 -9.80 6.51
C LEU A 400 -16.37 -9.60 8.02
N ASN A 401 -16.40 -8.37 8.45
CA ASN A 401 -16.33 -7.99 9.85
C ASN A 401 -17.66 -8.26 10.57
N ARG A 402 -17.64 -9.12 11.59
CA ARG A 402 -18.81 -9.44 12.41
C ARG A 402 -18.72 -8.89 13.84
N TYR A 403 -17.91 -7.85 14.03
CA TYR A 403 -17.71 -7.21 15.34
C TYR A 403 -18.89 -6.32 15.72
N GLY A 404 -19.64 -6.75 16.74
CA GLY A 404 -20.75 -5.97 17.31
C GLY A 404 -22.00 -5.85 16.45
N ALA A 405 -23.05 -5.28 17.00
CA ALA A 405 -24.19 -4.79 16.21
C ALA A 405 -23.89 -3.38 15.71
N PRO A 406 -24.38 -2.97 14.52
CA PRO A 406 -24.21 -1.59 14.05
C PRO A 406 -24.71 -0.62 15.12
N THR A 407 -23.91 0.38 15.49
CA THR A 407 -24.43 1.51 16.26
C THR A 407 -25.35 2.32 15.35
N GLU A 408 -26.64 2.35 15.67
CA GLU A 408 -27.60 3.19 14.93
C GLU A 408 -27.07 4.64 14.93
N GLY A 409 -26.75 5.15 13.72
CA GLY A 409 -26.46 6.56 13.52
C GLY A 409 -25.06 6.94 13.02
N GLN A 410 -24.17 6.00 12.70
CA GLN A 410 -22.93 6.36 11.99
C GLN A 410 -23.24 6.64 10.51
N PRO A 411 -22.83 7.81 9.97
CA PRO A 411 -22.93 8.06 8.54
C PRO A 411 -22.04 7.07 7.80
N ALA A 412 -22.53 6.52 6.68
CA ALA A 412 -21.72 5.71 5.78
C ALA A 412 -20.41 6.45 5.49
N ILE A 413 -19.28 5.82 5.81
CA ILE A 413 -17.97 6.39 5.53
C ILE A 413 -17.84 6.41 4.01
N PRO A 414 -17.71 7.58 3.36
CA PRO A 414 -17.47 7.60 1.93
C PRO A 414 -16.15 6.85 1.69
N ALA A 415 -16.14 5.99 0.66
CA ALA A 415 -14.95 5.31 0.19
C ALA A 415 -13.92 6.36 -0.27
N GLY A 416 -13.20 6.92 0.69
CA GLY A 416 -12.01 7.71 0.44
C GLY A 416 -10.89 6.75 0.01
N PRO A 417 -9.92 7.18 -0.78
CA PRO A 417 -8.79 6.36 -1.14
C PRO A 417 -7.99 6.06 0.13
N LEU A 418 -8.33 4.97 0.80
CA LEU A 418 -7.45 4.39 1.81
C LEU A 418 -6.23 3.90 1.06
N GLY A 419 -5.15 4.68 1.14
CA GLY A 419 -3.91 4.43 0.45
C GLY A 419 -3.35 3.06 0.83
N GLY A 420 -3.50 2.12 -0.07
CA GLY A 420 -2.87 0.80 -0.02
C GLY A 420 -1.46 0.83 -0.60
#